data_523648cadea73b6c5ec10ec4b54e7894
#
_entry.id   523648cadea73b6c5ec10ec4b54e7894
#
_cell.length_a   1.000
_cell.length_b   1.000
_cell.length_c   1.000
_cell.angle_alpha   90.00
_cell.angle_beta   90.00
_cell.angle_gamma   90.00
#
_symmetry.space_group_name_H-M   'P 1'
#
loop_
_entity.id
_entity.type
_entity.pdbx_description
1 polymer ?
#
loop_
_entity_poly.entity_id
_entity_poly.type
_entity_poly.pdbx_seq_one_letter_code
_entity_poly.pdbx_strand_id
1 'polypeptide(L)'
;MAQFRTDLNKIDSGQVFTRYEVNMLSDRLSPSGTMTDAFGRLRVSQPFTLFDSSHRFADNGLWTTSNTASNSSHSFVENQSTVDMTVGTTANAEVIRETTKVFSYQPGKSMLIMNTFAMSTPKANVRQRTGYFGESNGIYLENDGTTNYFVVRTNTSSTVVETRVAQSNWNVDKFDGTGYSAQIGGAEHVNGLDVSKTNILWMDVEWLGVGDVRCGFVVDGRFIPAHIFHNDNKNTVPYMTTASLPLRLEIKNTGVTTSNSTLSQICSTVISEGGYELAGAQQAVQTPINTPVDLPTAGTYYPIISLRLKSTRLDAIVILTALSILGISNAYYNWQARANAATSGGTWVSAGDNSAVEYKIGGGTVTGGRVLASGFTTATNQSAAPIDILKEALFKFQLERNGLTKTPYELTLCATASSNGADIYASMDWEEITR
;
A
#
# COMPACT_ATOMS: atom_id res chain seq x y z
N MET A 1 -40.36 -7.13 -8.57
CA MET A 1 -40.80 -7.01 -9.98
C MET A 1 -42.14 -6.32 -10.15
N ALA A 2 -43.20 -6.70 -9.41
CA ALA A 2 -44.52 -6.06 -9.53
C ALA A 2 -44.50 -4.56 -9.15
N GLN A 3 -43.82 -4.18 -8.10
CA GLN A 3 -43.73 -2.79 -7.63
C GLN A 3 -42.97 -1.89 -8.62
N PHE A 4 -41.91 -2.42 -9.20
CA PHE A 4 -41.12 -1.71 -10.20
C PHE A 4 -41.90 -1.47 -11.51
N ARG A 5 -42.67 -2.44 -11.96
CA ARG A 5 -43.58 -2.28 -13.13
C ARG A 5 -44.68 -1.28 -12.85
N THR A 6 -45.17 -1.22 -11.61
CA THR A 6 -46.23 -0.26 -11.21
C THR A 6 -45.68 1.16 -11.17
N ASP A 7 -44.43 1.35 -10.76
CA ASP A 7 -43.78 2.66 -10.74
C ASP A 7 -43.42 3.15 -12.15
N LEU A 8 -42.99 2.27 -13.04
CA LEU A 8 -42.75 2.56 -14.46
C LEU A 8 -44.04 3.02 -15.17
N ASN A 9 -45.19 2.45 -14.79
CA ASN A 9 -46.50 2.88 -15.36
C ASN A 9 -47.03 4.23 -14.81
N LYS A 10 -46.38 4.78 -13.77
CA LYS A 10 -46.68 6.12 -13.21
C LYS A 10 -45.75 7.20 -13.74
N ILE A 11 -44.81 6.88 -14.60
CA ILE A 11 -43.93 7.86 -15.21
C ILE A 11 -44.74 8.68 -16.19
N ASP A 12 -44.80 9.98 -15.93
CA ASP A 12 -45.48 10.94 -16.80
C ASP A 12 -44.92 10.85 -18.22
N SER A 13 -45.80 11.05 -19.22
CA SER A 13 -45.55 10.82 -20.64
C SER A 13 -44.39 11.62 -21.27
N GLY A 14 -43.58 12.29 -20.48
CA GLY A 14 -42.39 13.02 -20.91
C GLY A 14 -41.05 12.41 -20.46
N GLN A 15 -41.04 11.37 -19.65
CA GLN A 15 -39.80 10.71 -19.23
C GLN A 15 -39.53 9.47 -20.03
N VAL A 16 -38.54 9.49 -20.90
CA VAL A 16 -38.08 8.35 -21.67
C VAL A 16 -36.83 7.79 -21.00
N PHE A 17 -36.98 6.66 -20.32
CA PHE A 17 -35.81 5.89 -19.91
C PHE A 17 -35.24 5.16 -21.11
N THR A 18 -33.93 5.26 -21.31
CA THR A 18 -33.27 4.47 -22.33
C THR A 18 -33.32 2.99 -21.96
N ARG A 19 -33.32 2.11 -22.95
CA ARG A 19 -33.27 0.66 -22.74
C ARG A 19 -32.09 0.25 -21.87
N TYR A 20 -31.03 1.02 -21.90
CA TYR A 20 -29.81 0.84 -21.08
C TYR A 20 -30.08 1.13 -19.60
N GLU A 21 -30.77 2.21 -19.27
CA GLU A 21 -31.11 2.57 -17.89
C GLU A 21 -32.07 1.56 -17.25
N VAL A 22 -33.02 1.05 -18.01
CA VAL A 22 -33.94 -0.02 -17.57
C VAL A 22 -33.17 -1.34 -17.34
N ASN A 23 -32.26 -1.69 -18.20
CA ASN A 23 -31.42 -2.88 -18.02
C ASN A 23 -30.49 -2.73 -16.79
N MET A 24 -29.85 -1.59 -16.63
CA MET A 24 -29.01 -1.30 -15.44
C MET A 24 -29.79 -1.39 -14.14
N LEU A 25 -31.02 -0.93 -14.12
CA LEU A 25 -31.90 -1.03 -12.95
C LEU A 25 -32.37 -2.47 -12.72
N SER A 26 -32.69 -3.21 -13.79
CA SER A 26 -33.10 -4.62 -13.68
C SER A 26 -31.95 -5.51 -13.19
N ASP A 27 -30.73 -5.27 -13.65
CA ASP A 27 -29.53 -6.01 -13.23
C ASP A 27 -29.14 -5.71 -11.77
N ARG A 28 -29.39 -4.47 -11.32
CA ARG A 28 -29.18 -4.08 -9.91
C ARG A 28 -30.27 -4.60 -8.97
N LEU A 29 -31.48 -4.77 -9.44
CA LEU A 29 -32.64 -5.18 -8.63
C LEU A 29 -32.98 -6.68 -8.76
N SER A 30 -32.38 -7.38 -9.72
CA SER A 30 -32.57 -8.82 -9.85
C SER A 30 -31.66 -9.56 -8.85
N PRO A 31 -32.20 -10.28 -7.88
CA PRO A 31 -31.41 -11.11 -6.98
C PRO A 31 -30.89 -12.39 -7.67
N SER A 32 -31.00 -12.48 -8.99
CA SER A 32 -30.50 -13.60 -9.76
C SER A 32 -29.04 -13.39 -10.17
N GLY A 33 -28.23 -14.38 -10.01
CA GLY A 33 -26.84 -14.40 -10.45
C GLY A 33 -25.82 -14.08 -9.36
N THR A 34 -24.84 -13.25 -9.65
CA THR A 34 -23.63 -13.03 -8.84
C THR A 34 -23.83 -12.31 -7.51
N MET A 35 -24.98 -11.67 -7.31
CA MET A 35 -25.27 -10.93 -6.06
C MET A 35 -25.70 -11.84 -4.90
N THR A 36 -26.06 -13.10 -5.17
CA THR A 36 -26.46 -14.07 -4.17
C THR A 36 -25.57 -15.31 -4.19
N ASP A 37 -25.43 -15.99 -3.05
CA ASP A 37 -24.81 -17.31 -2.96
C ASP A 37 -25.74 -18.41 -3.45
N ALA A 38 -25.27 -19.68 -3.43
CA ALA A 38 -26.06 -20.83 -3.85
C ALA A 38 -27.34 -21.06 -3.02
N PHE A 39 -27.45 -20.46 -1.84
CA PHE A 39 -28.60 -20.49 -0.96
C PHE A 39 -29.54 -19.28 -1.13
N GLY A 40 -29.24 -18.38 -2.09
CA GLY A 40 -30.03 -17.17 -2.32
C GLY A 40 -29.77 -16.03 -1.34
N ARG A 41 -28.73 -16.09 -0.50
CA ARG A 41 -28.36 -15.02 0.42
C ARG A 41 -27.52 -13.96 -0.30
N LEU A 42 -27.76 -12.69 -0.02
CA LEU A 42 -26.93 -11.60 -0.58
C LEU A 42 -25.46 -11.76 -0.20
N ARG A 43 -24.59 -11.64 -1.18
CA ARG A 43 -23.14 -11.57 -0.97
C ARG A 43 -22.80 -10.16 -0.53
N VAL A 44 -22.53 -10.00 0.76
CA VAL A 44 -22.10 -8.73 1.36
C VAL A 44 -20.71 -8.90 1.97
N SER A 45 -19.89 -7.87 1.86
CA SER A 45 -18.57 -7.84 2.47
C SER A 45 -18.35 -6.50 3.15
N GLN A 46 -17.42 -6.49 4.12
CA GLN A 46 -16.99 -5.26 4.79
C GLN A 46 -15.62 -4.86 4.25
N PRO A 47 -15.43 -3.62 3.81
CA PRO A 47 -14.12 -3.13 3.41
C PRO A 47 -13.12 -3.19 4.57
N PHE A 48 -11.87 -3.50 4.26
CA PHE A 48 -10.76 -3.48 5.20
C PHE A 48 -9.66 -2.56 4.70
N THR A 49 -9.34 -1.52 5.48
CA THR A 49 -8.29 -0.56 5.13
C THR A 49 -6.92 -1.18 5.41
N LEU A 50 -6.16 -1.45 4.36
CA LEU A 50 -4.79 -1.95 4.44
C LEU A 50 -3.79 -0.84 4.74
N PHE A 51 -4.09 0.37 4.27
CA PHE A 51 -3.23 1.53 4.41
C PHE A 51 -4.02 2.82 4.32
N ASP A 52 -3.67 3.77 5.15
CA ASP A 52 -4.07 5.17 5.05
C ASP A 52 -2.87 6.07 5.34
N SER A 53 -2.76 7.15 4.62
CA SER A 53 -1.70 8.13 4.76
C SER A 53 -2.23 9.53 4.53
N SER A 54 -2.03 10.39 5.50
CA SER A 54 -2.23 11.83 5.41
C SER A 54 -1.03 12.53 6.08
N HIS A 55 -0.74 13.75 5.65
CA HIS A 55 0.43 14.51 6.11
C HIS A 55 0.00 15.73 6.92
N ARG A 56 -0.74 15.52 8.02
CA ARG A 56 -1.35 16.62 8.76
C ARG A 56 -0.34 17.43 9.59
N PHE A 57 0.60 16.75 10.27
CA PHE A 57 1.55 17.38 11.19
C PHE A 57 3.00 17.12 10.81
N ALA A 58 3.25 16.14 9.99
CA ALA A 58 4.57 15.75 9.52
C ALA A 58 4.43 14.81 8.31
N ASP A 59 5.51 14.59 7.60
CA ASP A 59 5.66 13.40 6.77
C ASP A 59 5.55 12.18 7.67
N ASN A 60 4.57 11.31 7.41
CA ASN A 60 4.16 10.25 8.34
C ASN A 60 5.17 9.10 8.53
N GLY A 61 6.32 9.13 7.83
CA GLY A 61 7.37 8.12 7.96
C GLY A 61 7.04 6.73 7.38
N LEU A 62 5.93 6.60 6.67
CA LEU A 62 5.53 5.35 5.98
C LEU A 62 5.97 5.33 4.50
N TRP A 63 6.75 6.32 4.12
CA TRP A 63 7.27 6.51 2.77
C TRP A 63 8.78 6.63 2.78
N THR A 64 9.39 6.15 1.71
CA THR A 64 10.80 6.43 1.39
C THR A 64 10.86 7.35 0.20
N THR A 65 11.76 8.32 0.25
CA THR A 65 11.94 9.31 -0.82
C THR A 65 13.39 9.32 -1.29
N SER A 66 13.60 9.32 -2.59
CA SER A 66 14.89 9.51 -3.23
C SER A 66 14.88 10.75 -4.10
N ASN A 67 15.90 11.55 -3.98
CA ASN A 67 16.16 12.71 -4.82
C ASN A 67 17.42 12.43 -5.64
N THR A 68 17.30 12.43 -6.96
CA THR A 68 18.44 12.27 -7.86
C THR A 68 18.79 13.61 -8.47
N ALA A 69 20.06 14.01 -8.37
CA ALA A 69 20.64 15.29 -8.75
C ALA A 69 20.44 16.43 -7.74
N SER A 70 21.37 17.38 -7.77
CA SER A 70 21.49 18.51 -6.83
C SER A 70 20.31 19.50 -6.83
N ASN A 71 19.42 19.42 -7.81
CA ASN A 71 18.27 20.31 -7.99
C ASN A 71 16.93 19.60 -7.81
N SER A 72 16.91 18.45 -7.12
CA SER A 72 15.68 17.77 -6.75
C SER A 72 15.54 17.73 -5.23
N SER A 73 14.34 17.92 -4.73
CA SER A 73 14.05 17.97 -3.29
C SER A 73 12.65 17.49 -2.98
N HIS A 74 12.42 17.13 -1.75
CA HIS A 74 11.08 16.95 -1.20
C HIS A 74 10.98 17.68 0.14
N SER A 75 9.79 18.15 0.47
CA SER A 75 9.54 18.84 1.74
C SER A 75 8.10 18.67 2.17
N PHE A 76 7.89 18.53 3.47
CA PHE A 76 6.57 18.65 4.08
C PHE A 76 6.15 20.12 4.15
N VAL A 77 4.93 20.44 3.72
CA VAL A 77 4.34 21.78 3.73
C VAL A 77 3.18 21.78 4.72
N GLU A 78 3.44 22.20 5.94
CA GLU A 78 2.53 22.08 7.09
C GLU A 78 1.17 22.75 6.85
N ASN A 79 1.14 23.97 6.34
CA ASN A 79 -0.09 24.74 6.11
C ASN A 79 -0.94 24.22 4.95
N GLN A 80 -0.41 23.31 4.14
CA GLN A 80 -1.11 22.64 3.03
C GLN A 80 -1.37 21.16 3.30
N SER A 81 -0.71 20.60 4.34
CA SER A 81 -0.75 19.16 4.64
C SER A 81 -0.32 18.30 3.45
N THR A 82 0.72 18.75 2.73
CA THR A 82 1.26 18.07 1.54
C THR A 82 2.72 17.68 1.74
N VAL A 83 3.17 16.70 0.97
CA VAL A 83 4.60 16.51 0.69
C VAL A 83 4.86 16.89 -0.75
N ASP A 84 5.61 17.97 -0.93
CA ASP A 84 5.97 18.52 -2.23
C ASP A 84 7.25 17.86 -2.74
N MET A 85 7.20 17.32 -3.94
CA MET A 85 8.30 16.71 -4.67
C MET A 85 8.69 17.64 -5.79
N THR A 86 9.85 18.29 -5.69
CA THR A 86 10.28 19.34 -6.63
C THR A 86 11.50 18.92 -7.42
N VAL A 87 11.45 19.11 -8.74
CA VAL A 87 12.60 19.01 -9.63
C VAL A 87 12.93 20.38 -10.20
N GLY A 88 14.23 20.69 -10.27
CA GLY A 88 14.74 21.90 -10.91
C GLY A 88 14.68 21.83 -12.43
N THR A 89 15.59 22.52 -13.09
CA THR A 89 15.59 22.64 -14.57
C THR A 89 16.50 21.64 -15.28
N THR A 90 17.31 20.90 -14.54
CA THR A 90 18.32 19.98 -15.09
C THR A 90 17.69 18.70 -15.63
N ALA A 91 18.16 18.21 -16.77
CA ALA A 91 17.77 16.90 -17.29
C ALA A 91 18.09 15.79 -16.29
N ASN A 92 17.23 14.79 -16.22
CA ASN A 92 17.30 13.66 -15.29
C ASN A 92 17.18 14.01 -13.79
N ALA A 93 16.83 15.26 -13.44
CA ALA A 93 16.39 15.55 -12.08
C ALA A 93 15.12 14.75 -11.79
N GLU A 94 15.11 14.02 -10.69
CA GLU A 94 14.02 13.09 -10.35
C GLU A 94 13.78 13.05 -8.85
N VAL A 95 12.52 12.98 -8.46
CA VAL A 95 12.10 12.62 -7.11
C VAL A 95 11.16 11.43 -7.21
N ILE A 96 11.47 10.40 -6.46
CA ILE A 96 10.63 9.20 -6.33
C ILE A 96 10.24 9.05 -4.87
N ARG A 97 8.96 8.77 -4.65
CA ARG A 97 8.42 8.50 -3.32
C ARG A 97 7.60 7.22 -3.35
N GLU A 98 7.95 6.26 -2.50
CA GLU A 98 7.32 4.92 -2.46
C GLU A 98 7.05 4.51 -1.01
N THR A 99 5.95 3.80 -0.77
CA THR A 99 5.62 3.27 0.56
C THR A 99 6.65 2.24 1.02
N THR A 100 6.90 2.21 2.34
CA THR A 100 7.76 1.19 2.99
C THR A 100 7.14 -0.20 2.97
N LYS A 101 5.83 -0.27 2.71
CA LYS A 101 5.04 -1.50 2.66
C LYS A 101 4.55 -1.77 1.25
N VAL A 102 4.40 -3.05 0.96
CA VAL A 102 3.65 -3.59 -0.17
C VAL A 102 2.29 -4.05 0.35
N PHE A 103 1.23 -3.85 -0.42
CA PHE A 103 -0.13 -4.17 0.01
C PHE A 103 -0.58 -5.49 -0.58
N SER A 104 -1.10 -6.37 0.27
CA SER A 104 -1.50 -7.72 -0.12
C SER A 104 -2.79 -7.71 -0.91
N TYR A 105 -2.73 -8.17 -2.14
CA TYR A 105 -3.90 -8.57 -2.89
C TYR A 105 -4.33 -9.99 -2.47
N GLN A 106 -5.61 -10.18 -2.22
CA GLN A 106 -6.21 -11.50 -1.98
C GLN A 106 -7.11 -11.91 -3.15
N PRO A 107 -6.85 -13.06 -3.80
CA PRO A 107 -7.67 -13.55 -4.90
C PRO A 107 -9.17 -13.61 -4.54
N GLY A 108 -10.01 -13.14 -5.44
CA GLY A 108 -11.47 -13.09 -5.25
C GLY A 108 -11.97 -11.86 -4.48
N LYS A 109 -11.09 -10.92 -4.16
CA LYS A 109 -11.43 -9.61 -3.56
C LYS A 109 -10.93 -8.50 -4.48
N SER A 110 -11.64 -7.38 -4.54
CA SER A 110 -11.14 -6.19 -5.24
C SER A 110 -10.33 -5.30 -4.30
N MET A 111 -9.42 -4.53 -4.87
CA MET A 111 -8.67 -3.50 -4.13
C MET A 111 -9.01 -2.13 -4.70
N LEU A 112 -9.51 -1.25 -3.83
CA LEU A 112 -9.70 0.16 -4.12
C LEU A 112 -8.48 0.94 -3.64
N ILE A 113 -7.85 1.66 -4.56
CA ILE A 113 -6.72 2.54 -4.30
C ILE A 113 -7.16 3.96 -4.58
N MET A 114 -6.89 4.88 -3.66
CA MET A 114 -7.13 6.31 -3.88
C MET A 114 -5.88 7.11 -3.55
N ASN A 115 -5.55 8.04 -4.45
CA ASN A 115 -4.45 9.00 -4.27
C ASN A 115 -4.97 10.42 -4.53
N THR A 116 -4.73 11.31 -3.58
CA THR A 116 -5.00 12.74 -3.75
C THR A 116 -3.69 13.46 -4.05
N PHE A 117 -3.66 14.20 -5.13
CA PHE A 117 -2.46 14.84 -5.64
C PHE A 117 -2.76 16.15 -6.37
N ALA A 118 -1.73 16.95 -6.57
CA ALA A 118 -1.70 18.02 -7.56
C ALA A 118 -0.36 17.94 -8.32
N MET A 119 -0.41 17.86 -9.63
CA MET A 119 0.79 17.89 -10.49
C MET A 119 1.19 19.34 -10.77
N SER A 120 2.43 19.60 -11.20
CA SER A 120 2.73 20.87 -11.82
C SER A 120 1.97 21.02 -13.14
N THR A 121 1.73 22.25 -13.56
CA THR A 121 1.19 22.52 -14.91
C THR A 121 1.99 21.73 -15.94
N PRO A 122 1.34 20.95 -16.81
CA PRO A 122 2.00 20.19 -17.84
C PRO A 122 2.92 21.06 -18.70
N LYS A 123 4.14 20.61 -18.90
CA LYS A 123 5.13 21.25 -19.78
C LYS A 123 6.09 20.22 -20.35
N ALA A 124 6.60 20.49 -21.52
CA ALA A 124 7.54 19.59 -22.20
C ALA A 124 8.72 19.18 -21.29
N ASN A 125 9.16 17.96 -21.42
CA ASN A 125 10.26 17.37 -20.67
C ASN A 125 10.02 17.17 -19.16
N VAL A 126 8.76 17.23 -18.67
CA VAL A 126 8.41 16.87 -17.30
C VAL A 126 7.45 15.71 -17.31
N ARG A 127 7.84 14.59 -16.71
CA ARG A 127 6.98 13.41 -16.51
C ARG A 127 6.59 13.30 -15.05
N GLN A 128 5.29 13.15 -14.79
CA GLN A 128 4.74 13.01 -13.46
C GLN A 128 3.86 11.76 -13.39
N ARG A 129 3.97 10.98 -12.32
CA ARG A 129 3.27 9.71 -12.15
C ARG A 129 2.73 9.59 -10.73
N THR A 130 1.53 9.03 -10.58
CA THR A 130 0.95 8.66 -9.29
C THR A 130 0.09 7.42 -9.44
N GLY A 131 0.21 6.46 -8.51
CA GLY A 131 -0.59 5.25 -8.59
C GLY A 131 -0.12 4.11 -7.69
N TYR A 132 -0.52 2.93 -8.09
CA TYR A 132 -0.26 1.65 -7.45
C TYR A 132 0.74 0.85 -8.28
N PHE A 133 2.02 1.09 -8.09
CA PHE A 133 3.06 0.51 -8.95
C PHE A 133 4.42 0.45 -8.27
N GLY A 134 5.19 -0.52 -8.68
CA GLY A 134 6.61 -0.67 -8.38
C GLY A 134 7.47 -0.51 -9.63
N GLU A 135 8.70 -0.99 -9.56
CA GLU A 135 9.64 -0.91 -10.70
C GLU A 135 9.20 -1.77 -11.89
N SER A 136 8.61 -2.93 -11.62
CA SER A 136 8.35 -3.95 -12.65
C SER A 136 6.88 -4.11 -13.02
N ASN A 137 5.95 -3.80 -12.11
CA ASN A 137 4.51 -3.97 -12.32
C ASN A 137 3.75 -2.78 -11.75
N GLY A 138 2.56 -2.55 -12.26
CA GLY A 138 1.65 -1.60 -11.65
C GLY A 138 0.69 -0.89 -12.59
N ILE A 139 -0.12 -0.04 -11.99
CA ILE A 139 -1.14 0.76 -12.65
C ILE A 139 -1.03 2.19 -12.12
N TYR A 140 -0.98 3.16 -13.00
CA TYR A 140 -0.80 4.55 -12.61
C TYR A 140 -1.30 5.55 -13.66
N LEU A 141 -1.58 6.74 -13.18
CA LEU A 141 -1.76 7.94 -14.01
C LEU A 141 -0.38 8.53 -14.31
N GLU A 142 -0.13 8.84 -15.58
CA GLU A 142 1.06 9.54 -16.04
C GLU A 142 0.68 10.81 -16.79
N ASN A 143 1.35 11.91 -16.49
CA ASN A 143 1.43 13.07 -17.39
C ASN A 143 2.86 13.15 -17.92
N ASP A 144 3.03 13.15 -19.26
CA ASP A 144 4.35 13.18 -19.90
C ASP A 144 4.84 14.61 -20.24
N GLY A 145 4.10 15.61 -19.76
CA GLY A 145 4.32 17.02 -20.05
C GLY A 145 3.41 17.59 -21.12
N THR A 146 2.69 16.74 -21.85
CA THR A 146 1.73 17.13 -22.90
C THR A 146 0.41 16.39 -22.80
N THR A 147 0.44 15.14 -22.44
CA THR A 147 -0.72 14.23 -22.48
C THR A 147 -0.81 13.42 -21.19
N ASN A 148 -2.04 13.18 -20.75
CA ASN A 148 -2.33 12.26 -19.65
C ASN A 148 -2.53 10.84 -20.19
N TYR A 149 -2.04 9.85 -19.44
CA TYR A 149 -2.18 8.44 -19.76
C TYR A 149 -2.59 7.65 -18.52
N PHE A 150 -3.43 6.66 -18.68
CA PHE A 150 -3.43 5.50 -17.79
C PHE A 150 -2.47 4.47 -18.33
N VAL A 151 -1.68 3.90 -17.44
CA VAL A 151 -0.59 2.98 -17.80
C VAL A 151 -0.70 1.70 -16.99
N VAL A 152 -0.61 0.55 -17.68
CA VAL A 152 -0.33 -0.74 -17.07
C VAL A 152 1.12 -1.10 -17.35
N ARG A 153 1.90 -1.29 -16.29
CA ARG A 153 3.27 -1.77 -16.35
C ARG A 153 3.31 -3.25 -16.00
N THR A 154 4.03 -4.04 -16.76
CA THR A 154 4.16 -5.49 -16.55
C THR A 154 5.56 -5.98 -16.83
N ASN A 155 5.95 -7.07 -16.16
CA ASN A 155 7.21 -7.77 -16.36
C ASN A 155 7.00 -9.26 -16.73
N THR A 156 5.85 -9.61 -17.25
CA THR A 156 5.49 -11.00 -17.60
C THR A 156 6.33 -11.57 -18.75
N SER A 157 6.99 -10.72 -19.53
CA SER A 157 7.93 -11.12 -20.60
C SER A 157 9.41 -11.08 -20.16
N SER A 158 9.70 -11.01 -18.85
CA SER A 158 11.04 -10.80 -18.28
C SER A 158 11.67 -9.45 -18.64
N THR A 159 10.93 -8.58 -19.29
CA THR A 159 11.27 -7.17 -19.55
C THR A 159 10.10 -6.30 -19.16
N VAL A 160 10.39 -5.12 -18.64
CA VAL A 160 9.32 -4.18 -18.27
C VAL A 160 8.69 -3.59 -19.52
N VAL A 161 7.39 -3.79 -19.67
CA VAL A 161 6.57 -3.25 -20.75
C VAL A 161 5.52 -2.32 -20.17
N GLU A 162 5.34 -1.15 -20.79
CA GLU A 162 4.32 -0.17 -20.41
C GLU A 162 3.26 -0.06 -21.51
N THR A 163 2.02 -0.44 -21.19
CA THR A 163 0.87 -0.21 -22.06
C THR A 163 0.23 1.12 -21.66
N ARG A 164 0.42 2.14 -22.49
CA ARG A 164 -0.04 3.51 -22.25
C ARG A 164 -1.30 3.80 -23.06
N VAL A 165 -2.36 4.25 -22.39
CA VAL A 165 -3.60 4.68 -23.04
C VAL A 165 -3.80 6.17 -22.83
N ALA A 166 -3.63 6.93 -23.91
CA ALA A 166 -3.78 8.38 -23.88
C ALA A 166 -5.22 8.79 -23.52
N GLN A 167 -5.38 9.94 -22.88
CA GLN A 167 -6.67 10.49 -22.45
C GLN A 167 -7.72 10.52 -23.56
N SER A 168 -7.34 10.87 -24.78
CA SER A 168 -8.22 10.86 -25.95
C SER A 168 -8.79 9.49 -26.30
N ASN A 169 -8.14 8.41 -25.82
CA ASN A 169 -8.53 7.01 -26.05
C ASN A 169 -9.14 6.33 -24.83
N TRP A 170 -9.40 7.07 -23.74
CA TRP A 170 -10.12 6.53 -22.60
C TRP A 170 -11.52 6.08 -23.04
N ASN A 171 -11.95 4.92 -22.57
CA ASN A 171 -13.10 4.21 -23.15
C ASN A 171 -14.42 4.42 -22.41
N VAL A 172 -14.42 5.14 -21.26
CA VAL A 172 -15.65 5.44 -20.50
C VAL A 172 -15.92 6.93 -20.48
N ASP A 173 -15.06 7.72 -19.82
CA ASP A 173 -15.14 9.18 -19.82
C ASP A 173 -13.76 9.76 -20.12
N LYS A 174 -13.65 10.55 -21.17
CA LYS A 174 -12.37 11.11 -21.59
C LYS A 174 -11.90 12.26 -20.71
N PHE A 175 -12.77 12.77 -19.84
CA PHE A 175 -12.46 13.95 -19.04
C PHE A 175 -11.91 15.11 -19.90
N ASP A 176 -12.52 15.31 -21.05
CA ASP A 176 -12.17 16.34 -22.04
C ASP A 176 -13.19 17.49 -22.10
N GLY A 177 -14.10 17.55 -21.13
CA GLY A 177 -15.17 18.52 -21.08
C GLY A 177 -16.46 18.11 -21.80
N THR A 178 -16.51 16.92 -22.37
CA THR A 178 -17.69 16.44 -23.13
C THR A 178 -18.45 15.30 -22.46
N GLY A 179 -17.82 14.58 -21.48
CA GLY A 179 -18.35 13.40 -20.83
C GLY A 179 -19.33 13.67 -19.70
N TYR A 180 -19.71 12.60 -18.99
CA TYR A 180 -20.56 12.68 -17.80
C TYR A 180 -19.90 13.47 -16.66
N SER A 181 -18.57 13.40 -16.56
CA SER A 181 -17.78 14.19 -15.61
C SER A 181 -18.03 15.69 -15.76
N ALA A 182 -18.10 16.21 -16.99
CA ALA A 182 -18.39 17.62 -17.26
C ALA A 182 -19.83 18.00 -16.91
N GLN A 183 -20.79 17.08 -17.06
CA GLN A 183 -22.19 17.32 -16.75
C GLN A 183 -22.45 17.49 -15.25
N ILE A 184 -21.76 16.69 -14.41
CA ILE A 184 -21.98 16.72 -12.96
C ILE A 184 -21.01 17.65 -12.23
N GLY A 185 -19.81 17.89 -12.75
CA GLY A 185 -18.76 18.69 -12.12
C GLY A 185 -18.89 20.19 -12.32
N GLY A 186 -19.93 20.64 -13.04
CA GLY A 186 -20.20 22.05 -13.25
C GLY A 186 -19.05 22.80 -13.96
N ALA A 187 -18.91 24.10 -13.66
CA ALA A 187 -17.96 24.99 -14.32
C ALA A 187 -16.48 24.52 -14.22
N GLU A 188 -16.14 23.77 -13.19
CA GLU A 188 -14.75 23.32 -12.95
C GLU A 188 -14.34 22.19 -13.91
N HIS A 189 -15.29 21.44 -14.48
CA HIS A 189 -15.02 20.28 -15.33
C HIS A 189 -15.39 20.48 -16.80
N VAL A 190 -15.95 21.64 -17.17
CA VAL A 190 -16.32 21.93 -18.58
C VAL A 190 -15.10 22.02 -19.53
N ASN A 191 -13.93 22.26 -18.99
CA ASN A 191 -12.68 22.28 -19.74
C ASN A 191 -11.89 20.96 -19.64
N GLY A 192 -12.48 19.93 -19.01
CA GLY A 192 -11.85 18.63 -18.79
C GLY A 192 -10.96 18.57 -17.56
N LEU A 193 -10.13 17.52 -17.51
CA LEU A 193 -9.21 17.24 -16.39
C LEU A 193 -8.03 18.22 -16.37
N ASP A 194 -7.93 19.00 -15.31
CA ASP A 194 -6.74 19.79 -15.00
C ASP A 194 -5.94 19.10 -13.89
N VAL A 195 -4.87 18.41 -14.27
CA VAL A 195 -3.98 17.71 -13.32
C VAL A 195 -3.18 18.67 -12.44
N SER A 196 -3.13 19.97 -12.76
CA SER A 196 -2.48 20.98 -11.94
C SER A 196 -3.33 21.44 -10.74
N LYS A 197 -4.56 20.99 -10.70
CA LYS A 197 -5.46 21.16 -9.54
C LYS A 197 -5.44 19.90 -8.67
N THR A 198 -5.99 20.03 -7.47
CA THR A 198 -6.15 18.89 -6.57
C THR A 198 -7.17 17.90 -7.13
N ASN A 199 -6.76 16.66 -7.34
CA ASN A 199 -7.62 15.60 -7.86
C ASN A 199 -7.56 14.38 -6.95
N ILE A 200 -8.66 13.64 -6.86
CA ILE A 200 -8.70 12.31 -6.27
C ILE A 200 -8.73 11.29 -7.41
N LEU A 201 -7.58 10.65 -7.64
CA LEU A 201 -7.48 9.48 -8.51
C LEU A 201 -7.97 8.27 -7.74
N TRP A 202 -8.78 7.44 -8.36
CA TRP A 202 -9.11 6.11 -7.86
C TRP A 202 -8.80 5.04 -8.89
N MET A 203 -8.41 3.87 -8.40
CA MET A 203 -8.19 2.68 -9.19
C MET A 203 -8.80 1.50 -8.45
N ASP A 204 -9.56 0.69 -9.15
CA ASP A 204 -10.18 -0.52 -8.64
C ASP A 204 -9.59 -1.70 -9.40
N VAL A 205 -8.95 -2.59 -8.66
CA VAL A 205 -8.14 -3.67 -9.22
C VAL A 205 -8.77 -5.01 -8.88
N GLU A 206 -9.29 -5.67 -9.89
CA GLU A 206 -9.67 -7.07 -9.86
C GLU A 206 -8.56 -7.86 -10.58
N TRP A 207 -7.58 -8.41 -9.84
CA TRP A 207 -6.45 -9.00 -10.53
C TRP A 207 -6.72 -10.42 -11.02
N LEU A 208 -6.79 -11.43 -10.16
CA LEU A 208 -6.87 -12.87 -10.53
C LEU A 208 -6.01 -13.25 -11.74
N GLY A 209 -5.04 -12.40 -12.12
CA GLY A 209 -4.19 -12.51 -13.30
C GLY A 209 -4.80 -11.97 -14.60
N VAL A 210 -6.12 -11.92 -14.73
CA VAL A 210 -6.84 -11.60 -15.98
C VAL A 210 -8.05 -10.67 -15.78
N GLY A 211 -8.33 -10.26 -14.55
CA GLY A 211 -9.47 -9.39 -14.23
C GLY A 211 -9.29 -7.96 -14.74
N ASP A 212 -10.36 -7.20 -14.65
CA ASP A 212 -10.42 -5.82 -15.11
C ASP A 212 -9.73 -4.86 -14.14
N VAL A 213 -9.26 -3.74 -14.67
CA VAL A 213 -8.81 -2.60 -13.90
C VAL A 213 -9.60 -1.37 -14.31
N ARG A 214 -10.28 -0.78 -13.35
CA ARG A 214 -11.02 0.47 -13.53
C ARG A 214 -10.22 1.64 -12.97
N CYS A 215 -10.04 2.69 -13.76
CA CYS A 215 -9.34 3.90 -13.37
C CYS A 215 -10.24 5.12 -13.59
N GLY A 216 -10.21 6.09 -12.67
CA GLY A 216 -11.01 7.28 -12.82
C GLY A 216 -10.74 8.33 -11.74
N PHE A 217 -11.62 9.31 -11.66
CA PHE A 217 -11.51 10.41 -10.71
C PHE A 217 -12.80 10.57 -9.91
N VAL A 218 -12.69 11.16 -8.73
CA VAL A 218 -13.86 11.55 -7.96
C VAL A 218 -14.26 12.97 -8.37
N VAL A 219 -15.50 13.11 -8.84
CA VAL A 219 -16.09 14.40 -9.26
C VAL A 219 -17.38 14.60 -8.47
N ASP A 220 -17.49 15.70 -7.77
CA ASP A 220 -18.65 16.02 -6.94
C ASP A 220 -19.10 14.85 -6.03
N GLY A 221 -18.13 14.22 -5.36
CA GLY A 221 -18.36 13.08 -4.46
C GLY A 221 -18.73 11.77 -5.14
N ARG A 222 -18.63 11.65 -6.47
CA ARG A 222 -18.96 10.46 -7.25
C ARG A 222 -17.72 9.85 -7.90
N PHE A 223 -17.62 8.54 -7.88
CA PHE A 223 -16.60 7.78 -8.60
C PHE A 223 -16.94 7.72 -10.09
N ILE A 224 -16.24 8.48 -10.92
CA ILE A 224 -16.43 8.50 -12.36
C ILE A 224 -15.30 7.72 -13.02
N PRO A 225 -15.59 6.56 -13.65
CA PRO A 225 -14.59 5.82 -14.38
C PRO A 225 -14.21 6.58 -15.66
N ALA A 226 -12.91 6.69 -15.90
CA ALA A 226 -12.36 7.27 -17.12
C ALA A 226 -11.99 6.17 -18.12
N HIS A 227 -11.31 5.13 -17.64
CA HIS A 227 -10.84 4.02 -18.48
C HIS A 227 -10.93 2.69 -17.75
N ILE A 228 -11.25 1.64 -18.50
CA ILE A 228 -11.24 0.26 -18.04
C ILE A 228 -10.29 -0.55 -18.91
N PHE A 229 -9.29 -1.16 -18.29
CA PHE A 229 -8.44 -2.17 -18.93
C PHE A 229 -9.14 -3.52 -18.83
N HIS A 230 -9.64 -4.03 -19.93
CA HIS A 230 -10.22 -5.36 -20.03
C HIS A 230 -9.12 -6.35 -20.39
N ASN A 231 -8.91 -7.35 -19.54
CA ASN A 231 -7.83 -8.33 -19.69
C ASN A 231 -8.32 -9.76 -19.95
N ASP A 232 -9.60 -10.04 -19.68
CA ASP A 232 -10.21 -11.33 -19.88
C ASP A 232 -10.23 -11.73 -21.38
N ASN A 233 -10.01 -12.99 -21.66
CA ASN A 233 -10.00 -13.56 -23.02
C ASN A 233 -9.10 -12.83 -24.05
N LYS A 234 -8.08 -12.10 -23.56
CA LYS A 234 -7.14 -11.35 -24.40
C LYS A 234 -5.72 -11.88 -24.32
N ASN A 235 -5.27 -12.18 -23.10
CA ASN A 235 -3.88 -12.48 -22.81
C ASN A 235 -3.69 -13.99 -22.64
N THR A 236 -2.51 -14.49 -22.99
CA THR A 236 -2.11 -15.89 -22.74
C THR A 236 -1.37 -16.06 -21.41
N VAL A 237 -1.06 -14.96 -20.74
CA VAL A 237 -0.39 -14.87 -19.44
C VAL A 237 -1.08 -13.79 -18.60
N PRO A 238 -0.90 -13.77 -17.28
CA PRO A 238 -1.40 -12.67 -16.44
C PRO A 238 -0.92 -11.31 -16.93
N TYR A 239 -1.76 -10.28 -16.82
CA TYR A 239 -1.39 -8.94 -17.28
C TYR A 239 -0.35 -8.24 -16.39
N MET A 240 -0.14 -8.73 -15.17
CA MET A 240 0.97 -8.39 -14.26
C MET A 240 1.45 -9.64 -13.55
N THR A 241 2.73 -9.70 -13.18
CA THR A 241 3.28 -10.85 -12.43
C THR A 241 2.82 -10.88 -10.97
N THR A 242 2.41 -9.74 -10.43
CA THR A 242 1.86 -9.60 -9.07
C THR A 242 0.89 -8.42 -9.01
N ALA A 243 -0.11 -8.52 -8.15
CA ALA A 243 -0.97 -7.41 -7.77
C ALA A 243 -0.66 -6.90 -6.34
N SER A 244 0.30 -7.48 -5.65
CA SER A 244 0.79 -6.96 -4.37
C SER A 244 1.88 -5.93 -4.64
N LEU A 245 1.52 -4.66 -4.57
CA LEU A 245 2.34 -3.54 -5.01
C LEU A 245 2.39 -2.42 -3.96
N PRO A 246 3.38 -1.53 -4.02
CA PRO A 246 3.41 -0.30 -3.24
C PRO A 246 2.57 0.81 -3.89
N LEU A 247 2.31 1.86 -3.12
CA LEU A 247 1.95 3.17 -3.68
C LEU A 247 3.23 3.92 -4.05
N ARG A 248 3.19 4.62 -5.19
CA ARG A 248 4.36 5.34 -5.68
C ARG A 248 3.97 6.61 -6.41
N LEU A 249 4.78 7.65 -6.23
CA LEU A 249 4.73 8.91 -6.96
C LEU A 249 6.12 9.17 -7.54
N GLU A 250 6.15 9.73 -8.75
CA GLU A 250 7.39 10.12 -9.43
C GLU A 250 7.21 11.45 -10.13
N ILE A 251 8.23 12.30 -10.05
CA ILE A 251 8.40 13.45 -10.93
C ILE A 251 9.81 13.42 -11.49
N LYS A 252 9.94 13.58 -12.82
CA LYS A 252 11.22 13.48 -13.52
C LYS A 252 11.30 14.43 -14.68
N ASN A 253 12.44 15.09 -14.82
CA ASN A 253 12.79 15.80 -16.04
C ASN A 253 13.39 14.82 -17.06
N THR A 254 12.71 14.61 -18.17
CA THR A 254 13.20 13.80 -19.30
C THR A 254 14.16 14.57 -20.21
N GLY A 255 14.24 15.88 -20.05
CA GLY A 255 15.14 16.82 -20.71
C GLY A 255 15.31 18.08 -19.87
N VAL A 256 16.03 19.08 -20.36
CA VAL A 256 16.15 20.40 -19.72
C VAL A 256 14.80 21.12 -19.77
N THR A 257 14.42 21.76 -18.67
CA THR A 257 13.17 22.55 -18.54
C THR A 257 13.47 24.03 -18.28
N THR A 258 12.48 24.89 -18.48
CA THR A 258 12.62 26.35 -18.32
C THR A 258 12.39 26.82 -16.88
N SER A 259 11.73 26.00 -16.05
CA SER A 259 11.42 26.33 -14.65
C SER A 259 11.21 25.05 -13.84
N ASN A 260 11.27 25.17 -12.53
CA ASN A 260 11.00 24.08 -11.60
C ASN A 260 9.58 23.51 -11.78
N SER A 261 9.40 22.27 -11.37
CA SER A 261 8.11 21.57 -11.34
C SER A 261 7.93 20.86 -10.02
N THR A 262 6.70 20.89 -9.50
CA THR A 262 6.35 20.27 -8.22
C THR A 262 5.15 19.35 -8.38
N LEU A 263 5.26 18.13 -7.88
CA LEU A 263 4.17 17.19 -7.68
C LEU A 263 3.89 17.14 -6.18
N SER A 264 2.68 17.54 -5.78
CA SER A 264 2.24 17.54 -4.39
C SER A 264 1.44 16.28 -4.08
N GLN A 265 1.89 15.52 -3.08
CA GLN A 265 1.15 14.40 -2.50
C GLN A 265 0.33 14.90 -1.31
N ILE A 266 -0.96 14.53 -1.24
CA ILE A 266 -1.87 14.93 -0.16
C ILE A 266 -2.23 13.73 0.71
N CYS A 267 -3.09 12.82 0.20
CA CYS A 267 -3.52 11.62 0.90
C CYS A 267 -3.42 10.40 0.00
N SER A 268 -3.32 9.24 0.63
CA SER A 268 -3.37 7.95 -0.09
C SER A 268 -4.02 6.89 0.77
N THR A 269 -4.81 6.01 0.17
CA THR A 269 -5.39 4.86 0.86
C THR A 269 -5.43 3.63 -0.03
N VAL A 270 -5.34 2.45 0.59
CA VAL A 270 -5.53 1.15 -0.04
C VAL A 270 -6.52 0.36 0.79
N ILE A 271 -7.60 -0.08 0.16
CA ILE A 271 -8.73 -0.77 0.78
C ILE A 271 -8.96 -2.10 0.07
N SER A 272 -9.03 -3.20 0.83
CA SER A 272 -9.56 -4.47 0.33
C SER A 272 -11.08 -4.46 0.51
N GLU A 273 -11.84 -4.48 -0.58
CA GLU A 273 -13.31 -4.35 -0.53
C GLU A 273 -14.00 -5.65 -0.14
N GLY A 274 -13.32 -6.77 -0.22
CA GLY A 274 -13.82 -8.07 0.23
C GLY A 274 -13.47 -8.42 1.68
N GLY A 275 -13.02 -7.46 2.50
CA GLY A 275 -12.42 -7.73 3.81
C GLY A 275 -11.00 -8.26 3.69
N TYR A 276 -10.44 -8.77 4.77
CA TYR A 276 -9.10 -9.36 4.78
C TYR A 276 -9.03 -10.54 5.75
N GLU A 277 -8.36 -11.60 5.33
CA GLU A 277 -8.13 -12.79 6.15
C GLU A 277 -6.67 -13.20 6.06
N LEU A 278 -6.09 -13.59 7.19
CA LEU A 278 -4.79 -14.25 7.20
C LEU A 278 -4.98 -15.68 6.69
N ALA A 279 -4.28 -16.04 5.63
CA ALA A 279 -4.34 -17.35 5.01
C ALA A 279 -2.96 -17.77 4.47
N GLY A 280 -1.91 -17.32 5.13
CA GLY A 280 -0.52 -17.59 4.79
C GLY A 280 0.04 -18.81 5.51
N ALA A 281 1.34 -18.99 5.40
CA ALA A 281 2.06 -20.03 6.15
C ALA A 281 2.59 -19.47 7.46
N GLN A 282 2.19 -20.11 8.54
CA GLN A 282 2.66 -19.79 9.89
C GLN A 282 4.11 -20.26 10.07
N GLN A 283 4.93 -19.39 10.67
CA GLN A 283 6.32 -19.64 11.04
C GLN A 283 6.58 -19.12 12.45
N ALA A 284 7.61 -19.61 13.09
CA ALA A 284 8.00 -19.17 14.43
C ALA A 284 9.51 -19.26 14.61
N VAL A 285 10.04 -18.43 15.51
CA VAL A 285 11.42 -18.51 16.00
C VAL A 285 11.43 -18.26 17.50
N GLN A 286 12.32 -18.93 18.19
CA GLN A 286 12.51 -18.80 19.65
C GLN A 286 13.97 -18.79 20.04
N THR A 287 14.26 -18.21 21.19
CA THR A 287 15.59 -18.36 21.81
C THR A 287 15.81 -19.81 22.22
N PRO A 288 17.05 -20.35 22.08
CA PRO A 288 17.34 -21.73 22.50
C PRO A 288 17.15 -21.91 24.02
N ILE A 289 16.50 -23.02 24.43
CA ILE A 289 16.16 -23.26 25.84
C ILE A 289 17.38 -23.32 26.76
N ASN A 290 18.54 -23.67 26.25
CA ASN A 290 19.77 -23.79 27.04
C ASN A 290 20.68 -22.55 26.96
N THR A 291 20.25 -21.49 26.21
CA THR A 291 21.06 -20.31 25.95
C THR A 291 20.14 -19.09 25.93
N PRO A 292 19.77 -18.54 27.10
CA PRO A 292 19.03 -17.29 27.17
C PRO A 292 19.84 -16.14 26.56
N VAL A 293 19.17 -15.07 26.23
CA VAL A 293 19.85 -13.83 25.82
C VAL A 293 20.19 -13.04 27.07
N ASP A 294 21.50 -12.76 27.26
CA ASP A 294 22.02 -11.92 28.33
C ASP A 294 21.75 -10.43 28.04
N LEU A 295 21.38 -9.69 29.07
CA LEU A 295 21.22 -8.23 29.08
C LEU A 295 22.33 -7.64 29.97
N PRO A 296 23.55 -7.40 29.45
CA PRO A 296 24.75 -7.11 30.23
C PRO A 296 24.63 -5.87 31.10
N THR A 297 23.96 -4.82 30.62
CA THR A 297 23.90 -3.53 31.32
C THR A 297 22.46 -3.10 31.59
N ALA A 298 22.13 -2.84 32.84
CA ALA A 298 20.85 -2.34 33.27
C ALA A 298 20.48 -1.02 32.55
N GLY A 299 19.23 -0.88 32.13
CA GLY A 299 18.74 0.29 31.44
C GLY A 299 19.10 0.37 29.95
N THR A 300 19.95 -0.50 29.43
CA THR A 300 20.33 -0.57 28.01
C THR A 300 19.45 -1.59 27.29
N TYR A 301 18.92 -1.23 26.09
CA TYR A 301 18.15 -2.15 25.28
C TYR A 301 19.07 -3.03 24.43
N TYR A 302 18.83 -4.33 24.52
CA TYR A 302 19.49 -5.35 23.71
C TYR A 302 18.50 -6.08 22.82
N PRO A 303 18.87 -6.44 21.58
CA PRO A 303 18.00 -7.24 20.71
C PRO A 303 17.90 -8.66 21.26
N ILE A 304 16.66 -9.19 21.32
CA ILE A 304 16.42 -10.58 21.70
C ILE A 304 16.21 -11.39 20.43
N ILE A 305 15.28 -10.99 19.59
CA ILE A 305 15.00 -11.56 18.27
C ILE A 305 14.78 -10.43 17.30
N SER A 306 15.43 -10.48 16.14
CA SER A 306 15.19 -9.57 15.03
C SER A 306 14.76 -10.34 13.80
N LEU A 307 13.77 -9.85 13.09
CA LEU A 307 13.24 -10.38 11.83
C LEU A 307 13.45 -9.36 10.73
N ARG A 308 13.70 -9.81 9.51
CA ARG A 308 13.67 -9.00 8.30
C ARG A 308 13.34 -9.85 7.07
N LEU A 309 12.91 -9.20 5.99
CA LEU A 309 12.74 -9.88 4.71
C LEU A 309 14.09 -10.27 4.12
N LYS A 310 14.15 -11.41 3.45
CA LYS A 310 15.31 -11.79 2.62
C LYS A 310 15.46 -10.80 1.47
N SER A 311 16.68 -10.45 1.11
CA SER A 311 16.97 -9.53 0.01
C SER A 311 16.40 -9.99 -1.35
N THR A 312 16.15 -11.27 -1.52
CA THR A 312 15.55 -11.87 -2.72
C THR A 312 14.02 -11.84 -2.71
N ARG A 313 13.38 -11.46 -1.58
CA ARG A 313 11.93 -11.50 -1.39
C ARG A 313 11.41 -10.26 -0.67
N LEU A 314 11.87 -9.08 -1.09
CA LEU A 314 11.58 -7.81 -0.43
C LEU A 314 10.11 -7.33 -0.54
N ASP A 315 9.38 -7.85 -1.51
CA ASP A 315 7.96 -7.56 -1.70
C ASP A 315 7.06 -8.67 -1.13
N ALA A 316 7.63 -9.61 -0.35
CA ALA A 316 6.85 -10.57 0.41
C ALA A 316 6.06 -9.87 1.54
N ILE A 317 4.88 -10.40 1.82
CA ILE A 317 4.02 -9.89 2.89
C ILE A 317 4.11 -10.83 4.07
N VAL A 318 4.74 -10.33 5.11
CA VAL A 318 5.02 -11.05 6.36
C VAL A 318 4.52 -10.20 7.52
N ILE A 319 3.69 -10.78 8.36
CA ILE A 319 3.02 -10.09 9.48
C ILE A 319 3.33 -10.85 10.77
N LEU A 320 3.86 -10.15 11.77
CA LEU A 320 4.03 -10.70 13.12
C LEU A 320 2.64 -10.94 13.73
N THR A 321 2.38 -12.16 14.20
CA THR A 321 1.09 -12.58 14.75
C THR A 321 1.09 -12.73 16.26
N ALA A 322 2.20 -13.16 16.85
CA ALA A 322 2.34 -13.29 18.29
C ALA A 322 3.78 -13.09 18.74
N LEU A 323 3.96 -12.78 19.99
CA LEU A 323 5.25 -12.80 20.68
C LEU A 323 5.08 -13.29 22.13
N SER A 324 6.13 -13.88 22.67
CA SER A 324 6.18 -14.31 24.06
C SER A 324 7.53 -13.93 24.68
N ILE A 325 7.53 -13.56 25.95
CA ILE A 325 8.72 -13.08 26.65
C ILE A 325 8.72 -13.66 28.07
N LEU A 326 9.87 -14.18 28.49
CA LEU A 326 10.08 -14.71 29.84
C LEU A 326 11.42 -14.23 30.40
N GLY A 327 11.40 -13.33 31.38
CA GLY A 327 12.57 -13.00 32.18
C GLY A 327 12.83 -14.09 33.22
N ILE A 328 14.07 -14.51 33.38
CA ILE A 328 14.44 -15.60 34.32
C ILE A 328 15.35 -15.17 35.45
N SER A 329 15.99 -14.00 35.37
CA SER A 329 16.77 -13.42 36.45
C SER A 329 15.87 -12.58 37.37
N ASN A 330 16.24 -12.46 38.66
CA ASN A 330 15.52 -11.64 39.63
C ASN A 330 15.63 -10.14 39.32
N ALA A 331 14.87 -9.70 38.30
CA ALA A 331 14.87 -8.36 37.72
C ALA A 331 13.49 -7.98 37.21
N TYR A 332 13.27 -6.69 37.03
CA TYR A 332 12.17 -6.14 36.23
C TYR A 332 12.67 -5.93 34.81
N TYR A 333 11.85 -6.28 33.83
CA TYR A 333 12.18 -6.14 32.42
C TYR A 333 11.19 -5.20 31.74
N ASN A 334 11.69 -4.30 30.89
CA ASN A 334 10.88 -3.60 29.92
C ASN A 334 11.24 -4.12 28.52
N TRP A 335 10.23 -4.50 27.75
CA TRP A 335 10.43 -4.97 26.39
C TRP A 335 9.75 -4.02 25.39
N GLN A 336 10.26 -4.00 24.18
CA GLN A 336 9.71 -3.22 23.06
C GLN A 336 9.84 -4.01 21.76
N ALA A 337 8.76 -3.95 20.91
CA ALA A 337 8.83 -4.31 19.52
C ALA A 337 9.09 -3.03 18.71
N ARG A 338 10.22 -2.98 17.99
CA ARG A 338 10.64 -1.79 17.23
C ARG A 338 10.73 -2.10 15.75
N ALA A 339 10.04 -1.30 14.92
CA ALA A 339 10.18 -1.33 13.46
C ALA A 339 11.31 -0.39 13.03
N ASN A 340 12.10 -0.82 12.05
CA ASN A 340 13.21 -0.06 11.46
C ASN A 340 14.25 0.38 12.52
N ALA A 341 14.52 -0.50 13.47
CA ALA A 341 15.64 -0.33 14.39
C ALA A 341 16.93 -0.83 13.75
N ALA A 342 18.06 -0.23 14.11
CA ALA A 342 19.37 -0.76 13.76
C ALA A 342 19.90 -1.58 14.94
N THR A 343 20.28 -2.83 14.67
CA THR A 343 20.85 -3.72 15.67
C THR A 343 22.29 -4.06 15.30
N SER A 344 23.19 -4.05 16.28
CA SER A 344 24.60 -4.45 16.09
C SER A 344 24.80 -5.93 16.44
N GLY A 345 25.80 -6.56 15.84
CA GLY A 345 26.16 -7.95 16.12
C GLY A 345 25.08 -8.97 15.69
N GLY A 346 25.32 -10.23 16.08
CA GLY A 346 24.48 -11.35 15.69
C GLY A 346 24.67 -11.77 14.23
N THR A 347 24.18 -12.95 13.88
CA THR A 347 24.25 -13.51 12.50
C THR A 347 22.84 -13.74 11.99
N TRP A 348 22.56 -13.28 10.78
CA TRP A 348 21.29 -13.53 10.10
C TRP A 348 21.23 -14.97 9.60
N VAL A 349 20.15 -15.67 9.92
CA VAL A 349 19.88 -17.06 9.55
C VAL A 349 18.53 -17.12 8.83
N SER A 350 18.48 -17.91 7.76
CA SER A 350 17.21 -18.16 7.05
C SER A 350 16.22 -18.89 7.95
N ALA A 351 14.97 -18.45 7.99
CA ALA A 351 13.91 -19.15 8.70
C ALA A 351 13.46 -20.45 8.00
N GLY A 352 14.00 -20.74 6.82
CA GLY A 352 13.75 -21.94 6.02
C GLY A 352 13.86 -21.66 4.53
N ASP A 353 13.99 -22.71 3.71
CA ASP A 353 14.16 -22.56 2.26
C ASP A 353 12.96 -21.90 1.58
N ASN A 354 11.77 -22.19 2.08
CA ASN A 354 10.51 -21.63 1.57
C ASN A 354 10.06 -20.36 2.29
N SER A 355 10.76 -19.93 3.36
CA SER A 355 10.42 -18.70 4.08
C SER A 355 10.98 -17.46 3.36
N ALA A 356 10.23 -16.36 3.40
CA ALA A 356 10.68 -15.05 2.96
C ALA A 356 11.49 -14.31 4.04
N VAL A 357 11.64 -14.87 5.23
CA VAL A 357 12.21 -14.25 6.42
C VAL A 357 13.59 -14.79 6.72
N GLU A 358 14.47 -13.94 7.18
CA GLU A 358 15.66 -14.28 7.95
C GLU A 358 15.57 -13.61 9.32
N TYR A 359 16.18 -14.28 10.31
CA TYR A 359 16.17 -13.85 11.70
C TYR A 359 17.57 -13.87 12.30
N LYS A 360 17.73 -13.17 13.41
CA LYS A 360 18.88 -13.32 14.29
C LYS A 360 18.44 -13.30 15.76
N ILE A 361 19.16 -14.01 16.60
CA ILE A 361 18.95 -14.12 18.05
C ILE A 361 20.09 -13.41 18.75
N GLY A 362 19.77 -12.55 19.73
CA GLY A 362 20.74 -11.76 20.45
C GLY A 362 21.47 -10.74 19.57
N GLY A 363 22.58 -10.24 20.08
CA GLY A 363 23.42 -9.25 19.42
C GLY A 363 23.97 -8.22 20.39
N GLY A 364 24.49 -7.11 19.87
CA GLY A 364 24.95 -5.98 20.67
C GLY A 364 23.80 -5.09 21.13
N THR A 365 23.79 -3.82 20.73
CA THR A 365 22.78 -2.83 21.15
C THR A 365 21.75 -2.56 20.06
N VAL A 366 20.61 -2.00 20.48
CA VAL A 366 19.54 -1.51 19.60
C VAL A 366 19.54 0.01 19.59
N THR A 367 19.53 0.60 18.39
CA THR A 367 19.45 2.05 18.21
C THR A 367 18.30 2.43 17.28
N GLY A 368 17.64 3.55 17.58
CA GLY A 368 16.56 4.09 16.76
C GLY A 368 15.32 3.17 16.69
N GLY A 369 14.61 3.28 15.57
CA GLY A 369 13.38 2.56 15.29
C GLY A 369 12.13 3.17 15.93
N ARG A 370 10.98 2.82 15.37
CA ARG A 370 9.66 3.21 15.87
C ARG A 370 9.13 2.12 16.79
N VAL A 371 8.82 2.45 18.03
CA VAL A 371 8.23 1.52 19.00
C VAL A 371 6.77 1.25 18.59
N LEU A 372 6.47 -0.01 18.27
CA LEU A 372 5.13 -0.47 17.88
C LEU A 372 4.35 -1.00 19.08
N ALA A 373 5.02 -1.67 20.00
CA ALA A 373 4.46 -2.19 21.23
C ALA A 373 5.52 -2.19 22.33
N SER A 374 5.09 -2.09 23.58
CA SER A 374 5.95 -2.19 24.76
C SER A 374 5.20 -2.75 25.94
N GLY A 375 5.94 -3.33 26.88
CA GLY A 375 5.37 -3.85 28.13
C GLY A 375 6.44 -4.16 29.16
N PHE A 376 5.97 -4.60 30.32
CA PHE A 376 6.82 -5.02 31.42
C PHE A 376 6.57 -6.48 31.76
N THR A 377 7.63 -7.16 32.21
CA THR A 377 7.56 -8.50 32.77
C THR A 377 8.53 -8.64 33.93
N THR A 378 8.35 -9.66 34.74
CA THR A 378 9.22 -9.96 35.89
C THR A 378 9.38 -11.47 36.02
N ALA A 379 10.47 -11.92 36.63
CA ALA A 379 10.78 -13.33 36.82
C ALA A 379 9.96 -14.02 37.93
N THR A 380 9.10 -13.30 38.65
CA THR A 380 8.36 -13.90 39.78
C THR A 380 7.08 -14.59 39.31
N ASN A 381 7.06 -15.94 39.39
CA ASN A 381 5.89 -16.86 39.36
C ASN A 381 4.72 -16.54 38.38
N GLN A 382 4.92 -15.74 37.36
CA GLN A 382 3.91 -15.50 36.34
C GLN A 382 4.26 -16.30 35.07
N SER A 383 3.31 -17.10 34.62
CA SER A 383 3.40 -17.67 33.27
C SER A 383 3.51 -16.52 32.25
N ALA A 384 4.43 -16.65 31.31
CA ALA A 384 4.49 -15.76 30.16
C ALA A 384 3.12 -15.81 29.47
N ALA A 385 2.35 -14.74 29.57
CA ALA A 385 1.12 -14.63 28.80
C ALA A 385 1.51 -14.37 27.35
N PRO A 386 1.06 -15.15 26.38
CA PRO A 386 1.21 -14.78 24.98
C PRO A 386 0.53 -13.44 24.76
N ILE A 387 1.22 -12.52 24.12
CA ILE A 387 0.65 -11.23 23.77
C ILE A 387 -0.03 -11.41 22.43
N ASP A 388 -1.34 -11.58 22.46
CA ASP A 388 -2.14 -11.59 21.25
C ASP A 388 -2.12 -10.19 20.64
N ILE A 389 -1.61 -10.09 19.44
CA ILE A 389 -1.68 -8.85 18.67
C ILE A 389 -3.11 -8.76 18.13
N LEU A 390 -3.82 -7.71 18.51
CA LEU A 390 -5.19 -7.48 18.06
C LEU A 390 -5.25 -7.55 16.52
N LYS A 391 -6.19 -8.34 16.01
CA LYS A 391 -6.37 -8.57 14.56
C LYS A 391 -6.42 -7.27 13.75
N GLU A 392 -6.97 -6.21 14.32
CA GLU A 392 -7.05 -4.88 13.72
C GLU A 392 -5.70 -4.15 13.64
N ALA A 393 -4.73 -4.57 14.45
CA ALA A 393 -3.38 -3.96 14.48
C ALA A 393 -2.34 -4.75 13.67
N LEU A 394 -2.68 -5.91 13.11
CA LEU A 394 -1.74 -6.83 12.46
C LEU A 394 -0.87 -6.15 11.38
N PHE A 395 -1.48 -5.32 10.52
CA PHE A 395 -0.72 -4.63 9.47
C PHE A 395 0.26 -3.59 9.98
N LYS A 396 0.17 -3.16 11.25
CA LYS A 396 1.18 -2.31 11.88
C LYS A 396 2.49 -3.07 12.13
N PHE A 397 2.43 -4.39 12.22
CA PHE A 397 3.55 -5.30 12.44
C PHE A 397 4.03 -6.01 11.17
N GLN A 398 3.59 -5.55 10.00
CA GLN A 398 4.12 -6.04 8.72
C GLN A 398 5.60 -5.68 8.61
N LEU A 399 6.43 -6.63 8.12
CA LEU A 399 7.82 -6.35 7.79
C LEU A 399 7.90 -5.33 6.65
N GLU A 400 8.77 -4.37 6.81
CA GLU A 400 8.93 -3.22 5.91
C GLU A 400 10.28 -3.28 5.19
N ARG A 401 10.40 -2.50 4.14
CA ARG A 401 11.65 -2.29 3.40
C ARG A 401 11.81 -0.84 2.97
N ASN A 402 13.02 -0.45 2.64
CA ASN A 402 13.22 0.74 1.82
C ASN A 402 12.83 0.41 0.37
N GLY A 403 11.77 1.04 -0.13
CA GLY A 403 11.25 0.78 -1.47
C GLY A 403 12.24 1.11 -2.59
N LEU A 404 13.16 2.04 -2.34
CA LEU A 404 14.06 2.60 -3.34
C LEU A 404 15.45 1.98 -3.30
N THR A 405 16.04 1.82 -2.09
CA THR A 405 17.36 1.20 -1.93
C THR A 405 17.30 -0.32 -1.87
N LYS A 406 16.09 -0.89 -1.81
CA LYS A 406 15.85 -2.33 -1.67
C LYS A 406 16.54 -2.94 -0.44
N THR A 407 16.59 -2.17 0.65
CA THR A 407 17.15 -2.60 1.92
C THR A 407 16.02 -3.05 2.84
N PRO A 408 16.03 -4.30 3.35
CA PRO A 408 15.03 -4.76 4.31
C PRO A 408 15.19 -4.02 5.63
N TYR A 409 14.07 -3.65 6.26
CA TYR A 409 14.06 -3.07 7.59
C TYR A 409 13.93 -4.17 8.66
N GLU A 410 14.55 -3.94 9.81
CA GLU A 410 14.49 -4.87 10.93
C GLU A 410 13.24 -4.61 11.78
N LEU A 411 12.50 -5.67 12.09
CA LEU A 411 11.53 -5.70 13.19
C LEU A 411 12.17 -6.41 14.36
N THR A 412 12.47 -5.67 15.42
CA THR A 412 13.27 -6.18 16.54
C THR A 412 12.45 -6.20 17.83
N LEU A 413 12.37 -7.36 18.45
CA LEU A 413 12.01 -7.50 19.86
C LEU A 413 13.24 -7.26 20.69
N CYS A 414 13.25 -6.21 21.48
CA CYS A 414 14.36 -5.85 22.36
C CYS A 414 13.88 -5.69 23.80
N ALA A 415 14.77 -5.85 24.74
CA ALA A 415 14.50 -5.63 26.16
C ALA A 415 15.67 -4.99 26.89
N THR A 416 15.33 -4.43 28.04
CA THR A 416 16.26 -3.98 29.08
C THR A 416 15.81 -4.53 30.42
N ALA A 417 16.76 -4.65 31.35
CA ALA A 417 16.48 -5.10 32.72
C ALA A 417 16.88 -4.06 33.77
N SER A 418 16.37 -4.22 34.98
CA SER A 418 16.70 -3.38 36.15
C SER A 418 18.04 -3.75 36.81
N SER A 419 18.64 -4.89 36.41
CA SER A 419 19.94 -5.35 36.91
C SER A 419 20.85 -5.76 35.78
N ASN A 420 22.17 -5.69 35.98
CA ASN A 420 23.18 -6.16 35.02
C ASN A 420 23.19 -7.68 34.95
N GLY A 421 23.47 -8.22 33.75
CA GLY A 421 23.59 -9.66 33.53
C GLY A 421 22.29 -10.43 33.73
N ALA A 422 21.17 -9.81 33.37
CA ALA A 422 19.87 -10.44 33.47
C ALA A 422 19.57 -11.23 32.21
N ASP A 423 19.01 -12.42 32.37
CA ASP A 423 18.69 -13.34 31.28
C ASP A 423 17.22 -13.33 30.88
N ILE A 424 16.97 -13.52 29.58
CA ILE A 424 15.62 -13.47 29.01
C ILE A 424 15.44 -14.49 27.88
N TYR A 425 14.28 -15.11 27.83
CA TYR A 425 13.79 -15.91 26.70
C TYR A 425 12.70 -15.16 25.93
N ALA A 426 12.58 -15.45 24.63
CA ALA A 426 11.47 -14.96 23.82
C ALA A 426 11.15 -15.88 22.65
N SER A 427 9.94 -15.73 22.11
CA SER A 427 9.54 -16.23 20.80
C SER A 427 8.81 -15.14 20.00
N MET A 428 8.86 -15.27 18.68
CA MET A 428 8.11 -14.47 17.73
C MET A 428 7.51 -15.38 16.67
N ASP A 429 6.21 -15.24 16.44
CA ASP A 429 5.45 -15.98 15.46
C ASP A 429 4.97 -15.03 14.36
N TRP A 430 5.04 -15.44 13.11
CA TRP A 430 4.62 -14.63 11.99
C TRP A 430 3.93 -15.46 10.92
N GLU A 431 3.17 -14.80 10.09
CA GLU A 431 2.50 -15.39 8.95
C GLU A 431 3.04 -14.80 7.64
N GLU A 432 3.36 -15.65 6.69
CA GLU A 432 3.82 -15.30 5.35
C GLU A 432 2.65 -15.47 4.36
N ILE A 433 2.05 -14.36 3.96
CA ILE A 433 0.88 -14.34 3.09
C ILE A 433 1.28 -14.49 1.64
N THR A 434 2.33 -13.76 1.22
CA THR A 434 2.98 -13.94 -0.08
C THR A 434 4.47 -14.17 0.15
N ARG A 435 5.05 -15.08 -0.63
CA ARG A 435 6.45 -15.50 -0.46
C ARG A 435 7.25 -15.32 -1.75
#